data_e2c071dd45197251e767f29468a87bb8
#
_entry.id   e2c071dd45197251e767f29468a87bb8
#
_cell.length_a   1.000
_cell.length_b   1.000
_cell.length_c   1.000
_cell.angle_alpha   90.00
_cell.angle_beta   90.00
_cell.angle_gamma   90.00
#
_symmetry.space_group_name_H-M   'P 1'
#
loop_
_entity.id
_entity.type
_entity.pdbx_description
1 polymer ?
#
loop_
_entity_poly.entity_id
_entity_poly.type
_entity_poly.pdbx_seq_one_letter_code
_entity_poly.pdbx_strand_id
1 'polypeptide(L)'
;SYSAMYVEREGDRWGFAGFSGDCRLRPLVTHGLGQSDWRIDDGSPPTSGSSSFQVEVMEHACASGRPANGRIAEPLVRYGEDAITITIPVHPVQASAVTCPGNPWTPFVVELSEPIGERLLLDGGPWPPEQRWPTR
;
A
#
# COMPACT_ATOMS: atom_id res chain seq x y z
N SER A 1 -4.15 1.23 -17.45
CA SER A 1 -3.63 -0.05 -17.95
C SER A 1 -4.46 -1.21 -17.43
N TYR A 2 -4.80 -2.12 -18.29
CA TYR A 2 -5.49 -3.35 -17.92
C TYR A 2 -4.46 -4.40 -17.52
N SER A 3 -4.65 -4.97 -16.35
CA SER A 3 -3.95 -6.17 -15.95
C SER A 3 -4.96 -7.31 -15.85
N ALA A 4 -4.70 -8.40 -16.51
CA ALA A 4 -5.56 -9.57 -16.48
C ALA A 4 -4.78 -10.80 -16.03
N MET A 5 -5.36 -11.54 -15.10
CA MET A 5 -4.89 -12.87 -14.74
C MET A 5 -5.79 -13.90 -15.42
N TYR A 6 -5.16 -14.82 -16.12
CA TYR A 6 -5.85 -15.90 -16.80
C TYR A 6 -5.76 -17.17 -15.98
N VAL A 7 -6.90 -17.78 -15.75
CA VAL A 7 -7.01 -19.09 -15.12
C VAL A 7 -7.70 -20.04 -16.10
N GLU A 8 -7.18 -21.22 -16.24
CA GLU A 8 -7.77 -22.28 -17.06
C GLU A 8 -8.22 -23.44 -16.20
N ARG A 9 -9.27 -24.08 -16.63
CA ARG A 9 -9.78 -25.29 -15.99
C ARG A 9 -9.26 -26.51 -16.73
N GLU A 10 -8.52 -27.34 -16.01
CA GLU A 10 -8.06 -28.63 -16.50
C GLU A 10 -8.68 -29.75 -15.65
N GLY A 11 -9.74 -30.38 -16.17
CA GLY A 11 -10.55 -31.32 -15.41
C GLY A 11 -11.28 -30.66 -14.25
N ASP A 12 -11.04 -31.12 -13.04
CA ASP A 12 -11.63 -30.58 -11.81
C ASP A 12 -10.73 -29.55 -11.09
N ARG A 13 -9.63 -29.16 -11.69
CA ARG A 13 -8.69 -28.19 -11.14
C ARG A 13 -8.68 -26.91 -11.94
N TRP A 14 -8.56 -25.80 -11.20
CA TRP A 14 -8.24 -24.51 -11.80
C TRP A 14 -6.74 -24.26 -11.70
N GLY A 15 -6.12 -23.97 -12.81
CA GLY A 15 -4.71 -23.66 -12.91
C GLY A 15 -4.47 -22.24 -13.36
N PHE A 16 -3.30 -21.73 -13.02
CA PHE A 16 -2.83 -20.43 -13.49
C PHE A 16 -2.32 -20.58 -14.94
N ALA A 17 -2.88 -19.80 -15.87
CA ALA A 17 -2.53 -19.86 -17.28
C ALA A 17 -1.64 -18.70 -17.73
N GLY A 18 -1.66 -17.56 -17.06
CA GLY A 18 -0.79 -16.44 -17.40
C GLY A 18 -1.24 -15.08 -16.87
N PHE A 19 -0.39 -14.08 -17.06
CA PHE A 19 -0.70 -12.67 -16.84
C PHE A 19 -0.56 -11.86 -18.11
N SER A 20 -1.35 -10.81 -18.23
CA SER A 20 -1.07 -9.71 -19.15
C SER A 20 -0.95 -8.42 -18.36
N GLY A 21 0.11 -7.65 -18.59
CA GLY A 21 0.36 -6.37 -17.92
C GLY A 21 1.24 -6.48 -16.67
N ASP A 22 1.53 -5.34 -16.03
CA ASP A 22 2.34 -5.22 -14.82
C ASP A 22 1.52 -5.53 -13.57
N CYS A 23 0.88 -6.69 -13.51
CA CYS A 23 0.00 -7.04 -12.41
C CYS A 23 0.80 -7.57 -11.23
N ARG A 24 0.97 -6.73 -10.20
CA ARG A 24 1.39 -7.21 -8.88
C ARG A 24 0.17 -7.69 -8.12
N LEU A 25 0.28 -8.87 -7.52
CA LEU A 25 -0.74 -9.34 -6.58
C LEU A 25 -0.79 -8.37 -5.39
N ARG A 26 -2.00 -8.06 -4.97
CA ARG A 26 -2.23 -7.22 -3.79
C ARG A 26 -3.33 -7.84 -2.95
N PRO A 27 -3.17 -7.87 -1.60
CA PRO A 27 -4.25 -8.28 -0.73
C PRO A 27 -5.47 -7.38 -0.93
N LEU A 28 -6.65 -7.95 -0.82
CA LEU A 28 -7.88 -7.17 -0.84
C LEU A 28 -7.95 -6.31 0.42
N VAL A 29 -8.14 -5.02 0.23
CA VAL A 29 -8.48 -4.11 1.32
C VAL A 29 -10.00 -4.17 1.51
N THR A 30 -10.43 -4.40 2.74
CA THR A 30 -11.85 -4.60 3.05
C THR A 30 -12.64 -3.28 3.10
N HIS A 31 -13.97 -3.38 3.11
CA HIS A 31 -14.91 -2.27 3.34
C HIS A 31 -14.89 -1.15 2.29
N GLY A 32 -14.67 -1.48 1.02
CA GLY A 32 -14.70 -0.48 -0.06
C GLY A 32 -13.56 0.52 -0.03
N LEU A 33 -12.50 0.24 0.71
CA LEU A 33 -11.28 1.04 0.73
C LEU A 33 -10.39 0.71 -0.47
N GLY A 34 -9.69 1.72 -0.96
CA GLY A 34 -8.70 1.57 -2.02
C GLY A 34 -7.31 1.27 -1.47
N GLN A 35 -6.44 0.85 -2.37
CA GLN A 35 -5.03 0.54 -2.09
C GLN A 35 -4.15 1.74 -2.34
N SER A 36 -2.99 1.74 -1.69
CA SER A 36 -1.94 2.74 -1.88
C SER A 36 -0.56 2.11 -1.83
N ASP A 37 0.42 2.84 -2.30
CA ASP A 37 1.83 2.66 -1.93
C ASP A 37 2.21 3.72 -0.91
N TRP A 38 3.19 3.42 -0.08
CA TRP A 38 3.77 4.43 0.79
C TRP A 38 5.31 4.31 0.80
N ARG A 39 5.94 5.40 1.12
CA ARG A 39 7.40 5.47 1.27
C ARG A 39 7.77 6.34 2.46
N ILE A 40 8.97 6.15 2.98
CA ILE A 40 9.51 7.01 4.03
C ILE A 40 9.71 8.42 3.46
N ASP A 41 9.40 9.42 4.27
CA ASP A 41 9.78 10.80 3.98
C ASP A 41 11.29 10.95 4.21
N ASP A 42 12.04 11.17 3.13
CA ASP A 42 13.51 11.29 3.17
C ASP A 42 14.00 12.47 4.03
N GLY A 43 13.14 13.47 4.22
CA GLY A 43 13.47 14.61 5.09
C GLY A 43 13.37 14.31 6.58
N SER A 44 12.73 13.19 6.95
CA SER A 44 12.51 12.82 8.35
C SER A 44 12.48 11.31 8.53
N PRO A 45 13.60 10.61 8.25
CA PRO A 45 13.65 9.15 8.37
C PRO A 45 13.50 8.71 9.82
N PRO A 46 12.85 7.56 10.06
CA PRO A 46 12.74 7.01 11.42
C PRO A 46 14.08 6.46 11.93
N THR A 47 14.12 6.22 13.22
CA THR A 47 15.21 5.49 13.90
C THR A 47 14.64 4.26 14.59
N SER A 48 15.50 3.40 15.12
CA SER A 48 15.07 2.23 15.90
C SER A 48 14.20 2.59 17.11
N GLY A 49 14.38 3.79 17.68
CA GLY A 49 13.59 4.28 18.80
C GLY A 49 12.26 4.92 18.40
N SER A 50 11.98 5.10 17.11
CA SER A 50 10.77 5.76 16.65
C SER A 50 9.54 4.87 16.82
N SER A 51 8.49 5.41 17.40
CA SER A 51 7.14 4.85 17.40
C SER A 51 6.16 5.68 16.56
N SER A 52 6.64 6.79 16.01
CA SER A 52 5.90 7.65 15.09
C SER A 52 6.87 8.14 14.01
N PHE A 53 6.45 8.16 12.76
CA PHE A 53 7.29 8.59 11.66
C PHE A 53 6.46 9.08 10.47
N GLN A 54 7.10 9.88 9.63
CA GLN A 54 6.46 10.46 8.46
C GLN A 54 6.65 9.59 7.23
N VAL A 55 5.57 9.45 6.48
CA VAL A 55 5.54 8.76 5.20
C VAL A 55 4.85 9.64 4.16
N GLU A 56 5.02 9.27 2.92
CA GLU A 56 4.22 9.78 1.81
C GLU A 56 3.40 8.63 1.24
N VAL A 57 2.13 8.90 0.98
CA VAL A 57 1.14 7.91 0.52
C VAL A 57 0.67 8.30 -0.88
N MET A 58 0.64 7.34 -1.79
CA MET A 58 0.11 7.53 -3.14
C MET A 58 -1.03 6.53 -3.38
N GLU A 59 -2.23 7.07 -3.58
CA GLU A 59 -3.42 6.30 -3.92
C GLU A 59 -3.28 5.64 -5.29
N HIS A 60 -3.71 4.39 -5.40
CA HIS A 60 -3.69 3.65 -6.67
C HIS A 60 -4.86 4.00 -7.59
N ALA A 61 -6.05 4.18 -7.03
CA ALA A 61 -7.24 4.47 -7.80
C ALA A 61 -7.17 5.86 -8.45
N CYS A 62 -7.86 6.00 -9.58
CA CYS A 62 -8.02 7.29 -10.22
C CYS A 62 -8.76 8.27 -9.30
N ALA A 63 -8.20 9.43 -9.09
CA ALA A 63 -8.71 10.45 -8.17
C ALA A 63 -8.72 11.87 -8.79
N SER A 64 -8.71 11.96 -10.11
CA SER A 64 -8.62 13.24 -10.83
C SER A 64 -7.42 14.10 -10.41
N GLY A 65 -6.30 13.46 -10.06
CA GLY A 65 -5.08 14.13 -9.59
C GLY A 65 -5.19 14.72 -8.19
N ARG A 66 -6.22 14.39 -7.42
CA ARG A 66 -6.39 14.90 -6.05
C ARG A 66 -5.46 14.19 -5.09
N PRO A 67 -4.83 14.91 -4.15
CA PRO A 67 -4.10 14.28 -3.08
C PRO A 67 -5.03 13.48 -2.16
N ALA A 68 -4.47 12.53 -1.41
CA ALA A 68 -5.23 11.67 -0.51
C ALA A 68 -5.55 12.33 0.85
N ASN A 69 -5.27 13.62 1.03
CA ASN A 69 -5.55 14.35 2.27
C ASN A 69 -7.01 14.15 2.72
N GLY A 70 -7.20 13.82 4.00
CA GLY A 70 -8.52 13.60 4.58
C GLY A 70 -9.20 12.30 4.15
N ARG A 71 -8.56 11.51 3.29
CA ARG A 71 -9.10 10.22 2.82
C ARG A 71 -8.25 9.01 3.21
N ILE A 72 -7.10 9.22 3.83
CA ILE A 72 -6.25 8.14 4.33
C ILE A 72 -6.93 7.53 5.55
N ALA A 73 -7.19 6.23 5.48
CA ALA A 73 -7.81 5.47 6.56
C ALA A 73 -6.78 5.03 7.60
N GLU A 74 -7.26 4.51 8.72
CA GLU A 74 -6.42 3.92 9.76
C GLU A 74 -5.50 2.86 9.17
N PRO A 75 -4.17 2.97 9.30
CA PRO A 75 -3.26 1.95 8.85
C PRO A 75 -3.50 0.60 9.52
N LEU A 76 -3.40 -0.46 8.74
CA LEU A 76 -3.39 -1.83 9.24
C LEU A 76 -1.95 -2.22 9.56
N VAL A 77 -1.65 -2.42 10.82
CA VAL A 77 -0.28 -2.70 11.29
C VAL A 77 -0.22 -4.12 11.84
N ARG A 78 0.70 -4.91 11.30
CA ARG A 78 1.01 -6.24 11.80
C ARG A 78 2.43 -6.26 12.35
N TYR A 79 2.54 -6.49 13.66
CA TYR A 79 3.82 -6.58 14.36
C TYR A 79 4.34 -8.01 14.29
N GLY A 80 5.48 -8.20 13.66
CA GLY A 80 6.22 -9.45 13.64
C GLY A 80 7.50 -9.34 14.44
N GLU A 81 8.21 -10.45 14.58
CA GLU A 81 9.50 -10.50 15.27
C GLU A 81 10.58 -9.73 14.51
N ASP A 82 10.65 -9.91 13.20
CA ASP A 82 11.69 -9.33 12.34
C ASP A 82 11.20 -8.16 11.48
N ALA A 83 9.90 -7.95 11.40
CA ALA A 83 9.31 -6.93 10.55
C ALA A 83 7.99 -6.42 11.09
N ILE A 84 7.69 -5.16 10.78
CA ILE A 84 6.37 -4.54 10.95
C ILE A 84 5.82 -4.31 9.55
N THR A 85 4.68 -4.92 9.26
CA THR A 85 4.00 -4.77 7.97
C THR A 85 2.88 -3.76 8.11
N ILE A 86 2.91 -2.71 7.28
CA ILE A 86 1.98 -1.60 7.33
C ILE A 86 1.27 -1.50 5.99
N THR A 87 -0.06 -1.57 6.02
CA THR A 87 -0.92 -1.34 4.86
C THR A 87 -1.73 -0.09 5.10
N ILE A 88 -1.67 0.87 4.20
CA ILE A 88 -2.36 2.15 4.34
C ILE A 88 -3.50 2.22 3.33
N PRO A 89 -4.76 1.98 3.76
CA PRO A 89 -5.91 2.09 2.89
C PRO A 89 -6.33 3.54 2.69
N VAL A 90 -7.01 3.81 1.58
CA VAL A 90 -7.50 5.15 1.24
C VAL A 90 -8.98 5.07 0.91
N HIS A 91 -9.78 5.99 1.46
CA HIS A 91 -11.17 6.15 1.05
C HIS A 91 -11.22 6.68 -0.39
N PRO A 92 -11.99 6.03 -1.29
CA PRO A 92 -12.08 6.50 -2.67
C PRO A 92 -12.72 7.88 -2.75
N VAL A 93 -12.37 8.63 -3.80
CA VAL A 93 -13.04 9.89 -4.11
C VAL A 93 -14.53 9.63 -4.37
N GLN A 94 -15.38 10.39 -3.71
CA GLN A 94 -16.84 10.35 -3.91
C GLN A 94 -17.20 11.23 -5.10
N ALA A 95 -17.21 10.66 -6.29
CA ALA A 95 -17.57 11.34 -7.52
C ALA A 95 -18.22 10.35 -8.51
N SER A 96 -19.10 10.85 -9.37
CA SER A 96 -19.76 10.05 -10.42
C SER A 96 -18.79 9.61 -11.51
N ALA A 97 -17.73 10.39 -11.74
CA ALA A 97 -16.65 10.09 -12.67
C ALA A 97 -15.35 10.74 -12.20
N VAL A 98 -14.23 10.07 -12.50
CA VAL A 98 -12.89 10.57 -12.21
C VAL A 98 -11.99 10.40 -13.43
N THR A 99 -11.01 11.28 -13.58
CA THR A 99 -9.93 11.12 -14.54
C THR A 99 -8.73 10.46 -13.89
N CYS A 100 -7.80 9.95 -14.68
CA CYS A 100 -6.66 9.16 -14.23
C CYS A 100 -5.31 9.84 -14.55
N PRO A 101 -5.05 11.10 -14.20
CA PRO A 101 -3.69 11.61 -14.16
C PRO A 101 -2.95 10.92 -13.00
N GLY A 102 -1.62 10.96 -13.01
CA GLY A 102 -0.84 10.44 -11.88
C GLY A 102 -1.25 11.10 -10.57
N ASN A 103 -1.40 10.28 -9.52
CA ASN A 103 -1.74 10.79 -8.20
C ASN A 103 -0.50 11.36 -7.51
N PRO A 104 -0.62 12.47 -6.77
CA PRO A 104 0.48 13.02 -5.99
C PRO A 104 0.76 12.17 -4.74
N TRP A 105 1.98 12.28 -4.25
CA TRP A 105 2.35 11.77 -2.92
C TRP A 105 1.77 12.69 -1.85
N THR A 106 1.13 12.11 -0.85
CA THR A 106 0.48 12.84 0.24
C THR A 106 1.19 12.56 1.56
N PRO A 107 1.68 13.58 2.29
CA PRO A 107 2.27 13.38 3.61
C PRO A 107 1.29 12.80 4.61
N PHE A 108 1.77 11.85 5.40
CA PHE A 108 0.98 11.19 6.44
C PHE A 108 1.90 10.75 7.59
N VAL A 109 1.38 10.75 8.81
CA VAL A 109 2.09 10.27 9.99
C VAL A 109 1.57 8.90 10.38
N VAL A 110 2.46 7.92 10.44
CA VAL A 110 2.16 6.58 10.97
C VAL A 110 2.51 6.55 12.45
N GLU A 111 1.59 6.09 13.26
CA GLU A 111 1.78 5.88 14.69
C GLU A 111 1.75 4.38 15.00
N LEU A 112 2.78 3.92 15.71
CA LEU A 112 2.91 2.55 16.15
C LEU A 112 2.63 2.46 17.65
N SER A 113 2.20 1.29 18.12
CA SER A 113 2.01 1.04 19.55
C SER A 113 3.32 0.78 20.30
N GLU A 114 4.42 0.60 19.58
CA GLU A 114 5.74 0.32 20.13
C GLU A 114 6.84 0.80 19.17
N PRO A 115 8.09 1.01 19.64
CA PRO A 115 9.19 1.41 18.77
C PRO A 115 9.50 0.38 17.68
N ILE A 116 10.05 0.85 16.56
CA ILE A 116 10.45 -0.01 15.43
C ILE A 116 11.46 -1.07 15.89
N GLY A 117 12.44 -0.68 16.71
CA GLY A 117 13.53 -1.56 17.10
C GLY A 117 14.42 -1.93 15.92
N GLU A 118 14.88 -3.16 15.89
CA GLU A 118 15.72 -3.71 14.82
C GLU A 118 14.90 -4.31 13.66
N ARG A 119 13.59 -4.06 13.61
CA ARG A 119 12.71 -4.62 12.60
C ARG A 119 12.71 -3.83 11.31
N LEU A 120 12.42 -4.53 10.22
CA LEU A 120 12.15 -3.92 8.93
C LEU A 120 10.75 -3.31 8.90
N LEU A 121 10.57 -2.22 8.17
CA LEU A 121 9.23 -1.72 7.82
C LEU A 121 8.90 -2.19 6.41
N LEU A 122 7.79 -2.90 6.28
CA LEU A 122 7.30 -3.44 5.02
C LEU A 122 5.97 -2.79 4.65
N ASP A 123 5.84 -2.44 3.37
CA ASP A 123 4.56 -2.09 2.79
C ASP A 123 3.77 -3.37 2.49
N GLY A 124 2.62 -3.53 3.13
CA GLY A 124 1.74 -4.67 2.93
C GLY A 124 0.82 -4.53 1.71
N GLY A 125 0.88 -3.43 0.98
CA GLY A 125 0.08 -3.23 -0.23
C GLY A 125 0.42 -4.20 -1.36
N PRO A 126 1.67 -4.33 -1.79
CA PRO A 126 2.08 -5.33 -2.77
C PRO A 126 2.21 -6.73 -2.13
N TRP A 127 2.18 -7.76 -2.98
CA TRP A 127 2.53 -9.12 -2.56
C TRP A 127 3.68 -9.67 -3.42
N PRO A 128 4.77 -10.17 -2.81
CA PRO A 128 5.05 -10.12 -1.36
C PRO A 128 5.22 -8.68 -0.86
N PRO A 129 5.12 -8.43 0.46
CA PRO A 129 5.35 -7.12 1.05
C PRO A 129 6.72 -6.56 0.68
N GLU A 130 6.80 -5.25 0.44
CA GLU A 130 8.03 -4.57 0.02
C GLU A 130 8.67 -3.82 1.18
N GLN A 131 10.00 -3.96 1.30
CA GLN A 131 10.76 -3.23 2.31
C GLN A 131 10.78 -1.73 1.99
N ARG A 132 10.42 -0.92 2.99
CA ARG A 132 10.44 0.54 2.91
C ARG A 132 11.51 1.15 3.81
N TRP A 133 11.88 0.45 4.88
CA TRP A 133 12.93 0.93 5.78
C TRP A 133 13.60 -0.26 6.50
N PRO A 134 14.91 -0.18 6.80
CA PRO A 134 15.83 0.82 6.25
C PRO A 134 15.88 0.76 4.72
N THR A 135 16.13 1.90 4.10
CA THR A 135 16.29 1.97 2.64
C THR A 135 17.54 1.20 2.21
N ARG A 136 17.41 0.46 1.14
CA ARG A 136 18.52 -0.29 0.54
C ARG A 136 19.35 0.59 -0.36
#